data_25107977e94057ccef07caceead706d8
#
_entry.id   25107977e94057ccef07caceead706d8
#
_cell.length_a   1.000
_cell.length_b   1.000
_cell.length_c   1.000
_cell.angle_alpha   90.00
_cell.angle_beta   90.00
_cell.angle_gamma   90.00
#
_symmetry.space_group_name_H-M   'P 1'
#
loop_
_entity.id
_entity.type
_entity.pdbx_description
1 polymer ?
#
loop_
_entity_poly.entity_id
_entity_poly.type
_entity_poly.pdbx_seq_one_letter_code
_entity_poly.pdbx_strand_id
1 'polypeptide(L)'
;MRIILVFLNNMSINKIENIRQKHDPLFGLIPPHITIVFPFKSNISNDELKSHILNSAKGISKIEIEFTNRITNIGNYLFLEVESGKEKIEVLHDRLYTGPLLQFLRTDILYIPHVTVGRKSNEELAAEVAKDIHSLPEKLQCVIDRISVERIGKNGESIIEFEVPLKKG
;
A
#
# COMPACT_ATOMS: atom_id res chain seq x y z
N MET A 1 -9.43 14.03 -1.94
CA MET A 1 -8.91 12.86 -2.67
C MET A 1 -8.83 11.73 -1.68
N ARG A 2 -9.40 10.57 -1.99
CA ARG A 2 -9.40 9.35 -1.17
C ARG A 2 -8.42 8.33 -1.73
N ILE A 3 -7.97 7.42 -0.89
CA ILE A 3 -7.15 6.26 -1.23
C ILE A 3 -7.60 5.09 -0.37
N ILE A 4 -7.56 3.87 -0.90
CA ILE A 4 -7.81 2.66 -0.10
C ILE A 4 -6.49 1.92 0.03
N LEU A 5 -6.11 1.64 1.26
CA LEU A 5 -4.82 1.06 1.59
C LEU A 5 -4.90 0.12 2.78
N VAL A 6 -3.83 -0.57 3.05
CA VAL A 6 -3.64 -1.38 4.25
C VAL A 6 -2.36 -0.95 4.93
N PHE A 7 -2.44 -0.68 6.23
CA PHE A 7 -1.26 -0.40 7.04
C PHE A 7 -0.60 -1.69 7.50
N LEU A 8 0.69 -1.61 7.69
CA LEU A 8 1.48 -2.74 8.19
C LEU A 8 1.51 -2.70 9.71
N ASN A 9 1.19 -3.83 10.34
CA ASN A 9 1.16 -3.95 11.79
C ASN A 9 2.14 -5.04 12.22
N ASN A 10 3.36 -4.71 12.58
CA ASN A 10 4.24 -5.55 13.41
C ASN A 10 5.60 -4.91 13.71
N MET A 11 6.52 -5.67 14.33
CA MET A 11 7.85 -5.20 14.74
C MET A 11 8.80 -4.90 13.56
N SER A 12 8.54 -5.43 12.38
CA SER A 12 9.34 -5.16 11.17
C SER A 12 9.18 -3.74 10.62
N ILE A 13 8.16 -3.00 11.07
CA ILE A 13 7.90 -1.61 10.66
C ILE A 13 9.12 -0.72 10.87
N ASN A 14 9.83 -0.87 11.99
CA ASN A 14 11.00 -0.05 12.27
C ASN A 14 12.09 -0.16 11.21
N LYS A 15 12.26 -1.34 10.59
CA LYS A 15 13.26 -1.56 9.53
C LYS A 15 12.85 -0.82 8.25
N ILE A 16 11.55 -0.84 7.92
CA ILE A 16 10.98 -0.11 6.79
C ILE A 16 11.09 1.40 7.04
N GLU A 17 10.74 1.85 8.24
CA GLU A 17 10.82 3.27 8.62
C GLU A 17 12.25 3.82 8.62
N ASN A 18 13.23 3.02 8.96
CA ASN A 18 14.66 3.41 8.88
C ASN A 18 15.09 3.72 7.43
N ILE A 19 14.54 2.99 6.45
CA ILE A 19 14.78 3.27 5.04
C ILE A 19 13.99 4.51 4.62
N ARG A 20 12.71 4.58 4.97
CA ARG A 20 11.82 5.70 4.64
C ARG A 20 12.35 7.03 5.17
N GLN A 21 12.85 7.07 6.40
CA GLN A 21 13.44 8.26 7.00
C GLN A 21 14.52 8.90 6.13
N LYS A 22 15.28 8.09 5.42
CA LYS A 22 16.39 8.55 4.57
C LYS A 22 15.96 8.88 3.13
N HIS A 23 14.87 8.27 2.65
CA HIS A 23 14.58 8.23 1.22
C HIS A 23 13.15 8.62 0.84
N ASP A 24 12.20 8.66 1.79
CA ASP A 24 10.78 8.90 1.52
C ASP A 24 10.34 10.27 2.01
N PRO A 25 9.94 11.20 1.11
CA PRO A 25 9.44 12.50 1.51
C PRO A 25 8.13 12.45 2.30
N LEU A 26 7.42 11.30 2.29
CA LEU A 26 6.20 11.10 3.08
C LEU A 26 6.46 10.48 4.45
N PHE A 27 7.74 10.27 4.83
CA PHE A 27 8.08 9.84 6.18
C PHE A 27 7.53 10.82 7.22
N GLY A 28 6.84 10.30 8.23
CA GLY A 28 6.17 11.11 9.26
C GLY A 28 4.80 11.69 8.88
N LEU A 29 4.42 11.66 7.59
CA LEU A 29 3.10 12.11 7.12
C LEU A 29 2.09 10.95 7.01
N ILE A 30 2.57 9.78 6.61
CA ILE A 30 1.78 8.56 6.51
C ILE A 30 2.63 7.35 6.93
N PRO A 31 2.09 6.43 7.76
CA PRO A 31 2.79 5.17 8.09
C PRO A 31 3.04 4.28 6.87
N PRO A 32 3.95 3.30 6.95
CA PRO A 32 4.16 2.31 5.89
C PRO A 32 2.86 1.59 5.54
N HIS A 33 2.55 1.55 4.26
CA HIS A 33 1.29 1.00 3.76
C HIS A 33 1.45 0.38 2.38
N ILE A 34 0.49 -0.47 2.02
CA ILE A 34 0.30 -0.97 0.66
C ILE A 34 -0.97 -0.33 0.12
N THR A 35 -0.86 0.37 -0.99
CA THR A 35 -2.01 0.93 -1.71
C THR A 35 -2.78 -0.17 -2.41
N ILE A 36 -4.10 -0.25 -2.18
CA ILE A 36 -4.98 -1.21 -2.86
C ILE A 36 -5.77 -0.53 -3.98
N VAL A 37 -6.30 0.67 -3.73
CA VAL A 37 -6.95 1.51 -4.74
C VAL A 37 -6.23 2.83 -4.79
N PHE A 38 -5.72 3.18 -5.96
CA PHE A 38 -4.99 4.43 -6.18
C PHE A 38 -5.83 5.66 -5.87
N PRO A 39 -5.22 6.82 -5.61
CA PRO A 39 -5.95 8.03 -5.27
C PRO A 39 -7.05 8.39 -6.28
N PHE A 40 -8.27 8.60 -5.78
CA PHE A 40 -9.44 8.93 -6.58
C PHE A 40 -10.26 10.07 -5.98
N LYS A 41 -11.02 10.78 -6.83
CA LYS A 41 -11.99 11.80 -6.40
C LYS A 41 -13.39 11.31 -6.74
N SER A 42 -14.26 11.23 -5.75
CA SER A 42 -15.65 10.81 -5.93
C SER A 42 -16.58 11.47 -4.92
N ASN A 43 -17.88 11.43 -5.22
CA ASN A 43 -18.96 11.80 -4.32
C ASN A 43 -19.61 10.57 -3.65
N ILE A 44 -18.99 9.38 -3.75
CA ILE A 44 -19.46 8.17 -3.09
C ILE A 44 -19.51 8.42 -1.59
N SER A 45 -20.63 8.13 -0.94
CA SER A 45 -20.79 8.28 0.51
C SER A 45 -19.91 7.28 1.26
N ASN A 46 -19.61 7.55 2.54
CA ASN A 46 -18.86 6.62 3.37
C ASN A 46 -19.61 5.30 3.55
N ASP A 47 -20.94 5.32 3.68
CA ASP A 47 -21.76 4.12 3.85
C ASP A 47 -21.75 3.24 2.59
N GLU A 48 -21.86 3.85 1.42
CA GLU A 48 -21.77 3.14 0.14
C GLU A 48 -20.38 2.53 -0.07
N LEU A 49 -19.34 3.32 0.17
CA LEU A 49 -17.96 2.86 0.03
C LEU A 49 -17.64 1.75 1.05
N LYS A 50 -18.10 1.89 2.30
CA LYS A 50 -17.93 0.86 3.34
C LYS A 50 -18.65 -0.43 2.97
N SER A 51 -19.87 -0.34 2.46
CA SER A 51 -20.64 -1.51 1.99
C SER A 51 -19.93 -2.22 0.83
N HIS A 52 -19.39 -1.45 -0.12
CA HIS A 52 -18.62 -1.98 -1.24
C HIS A 52 -17.35 -2.70 -0.77
N ILE A 53 -16.58 -2.10 0.17
CA ILE A 53 -15.37 -2.72 0.73
C ILE A 53 -15.70 -4.01 1.48
N LEU A 54 -16.77 -4.02 2.30
CA LEU A 54 -17.23 -5.22 3.02
C LEU A 54 -17.58 -6.36 2.06
N ASN A 55 -18.25 -6.06 0.95
CA ASN A 55 -18.59 -7.04 -0.08
C ASN A 55 -17.34 -7.54 -0.80
N SER A 56 -16.42 -6.65 -1.16
CA SER A 56 -15.15 -6.99 -1.84
C SER A 56 -14.24 -7.86 -0.98
N ALA A 57 -14.22 -7.62 0.34
CA ALA A 57 -13.43 -8.37 1.31
C ALA A 57 -14.09 -9.70 1.76
N LYS A 58 -15.30 -10.00 1.27
CA LYS A 58 -16.01 -11.22 1.68
C LYS A 58 -15.21 -12.47 1.35
N GLY A 59 -14.97 -13.30 2.38
CA GLY A 59 -14.18 -14.52 2.27
C GLY A 59 -12.66 -14.29 2.30
N ILE A 60 -12.20 -13.04 2.45
CA ILE A 60 -10.80 -12.73 2.69
C ILE A 60 -10.60 -12.58 4.21
N SER A 61 -9.80 -13.47 4.77
CA SER A 61 -9.33 -13.38 6.16
C SER A 61 -8.10 -12.47 6.26
N LYS A 62 -7.55 -12.32 7.47
CA LYS A 62 -6.25 -11.68 7.66
C LYS A 62 -5.22 -12.23 6.68
N ILE A 63 -4.42 -11.35 6.09
CA ILE A 63 -3.43 -11.71 5.09
C ILE A 63 -2.05 -11.67 5.73
N GLU A 64 -1.40 -12.82 5.81
CA GLU A 64 0.02 -12.89 6.14
C GLU A 64 0.82 -12.62 4.87
N ILE A 65 1.77 -11.70 4.94
CA ILE A 65 2.62 -11.32 3.82
C ILE A 65 4.09 -11.41 4.22
N GLU A 66 4.91 -11.73 3.23
CA GLU A 66 6.36 -11.64 3.31
C GLU A 66 6.85 -10.76 2.15
N PHE A 67 7.74 -9.84 2.45
CA PHE A 67 8.35 -8.97 1.44
C PHE A 67 9.58 -9.64 0.83
N THR A 68 9.94 -9.23 -0.38
CA THR A 68 11.27 -9.49 -0.92
C THR A 68 12.33 -8.90 0.03
N ASN A 69 13.56 -9.39 -0.06
CA ASN A 69 14.66 -8.79 0.68
C ASN A 69 15.42 -7.73 -0.13
N ARG A 70 14.88 -7.31 -1.27
CA ARG A 70 15.51 -6.33 -2.16
C ARG A 70 14.63 -5.11 -2.34
N ILE A 71 15.27 -3.95 -2.38
CA ILE A 71 14.63 -2.72 -2.84
C ILE A 71 14.78 -2.67 -4.37
N THR A 72 13.66 -2.43 -5.04
CA THR A 72 13.59 -2.20 -6.48
C THR A 72 13.19 -0.76 -6.77
N ASN A 73 13.34 -0.30 -7.99
CA ASN A 73 12.79 0.98 -8.42
C ASN A 73 11.88 0.82 -9.63
N ILE A 74 10.82 1.62 -9.65
CA ILE A 74 9.97 1.83 -10.82
C ILE A 74 9.87 3.33 -11.02
N GLY A 75 10.41 3.80 -12.14
CA GLY A 75 10.64 5.23 -12.33
C GLY A 75 11.49 5.79 -11.17
N ASN A 76 11.06 6.88 -10.60
CA ASN A 76 11.77 7.55 -9.50
C ASN A 76 11.37 7.08 -8.10
N TYR A 77 10.56 6.03 -7.97
CA TYR A 77 10.15 5.46 -6.69
C TYR A 77 10.97 4.23 -6.30
N LEU A 78 11.19 4.06 -4.99
CA LEU A 78 11.81 2.87 -4.39
C LEU A 78 10.72 2.01 -3.76
N PHE A 79 10.70 0.74 -4.10
CA PHE A 79 9.69 -0.23 -3.68
C PHE A 79 10.29 -1.39 -2.89
N LEU A 80 9.56 -1.79 -1.87
CA LEU A 80 9.71 -3.09 -1.22
C LEU A 80 8.48 -3.92 -1.60
N GLU A 81 8.66 -4.90 -2.47
CA GLU A 81 7.57 -5.68 -3.05
C GLU A 81 7.15 -6.83 -2.15
N VAL A 82 5.85 -7.16 -2.18
CA VAL A 82 5.32 -8.35 -1.53
C VAL A 82 5.65 -9.57 -2.38
N GLU A 83 6.30 -10.58 -1.77
CA GLU A 83 6.66 -11.84 -2.42
C GLU A 83 5.62 -12.92 -2.13
N SER A 84 5.33 -13.17 -0.84
CA SER A 84 4.34 -14.15 -0.41
C SER A 84 3.07 -13.47 0.09
N GLY A 85 1.91 -14.03 -0.22
CA GLY A 85 0.59 -13.46 0.13
C GLY A 85 0.09 -12.38 -0.83
N LYS A 86 0.86 -12.04 -1.86
CA LYS A 86 0.48 -11.01 -2.84
C LYS A 86 -0.81 -11.34 -3.58
N GLU A 87 -1.08 -12.61 -3.85
CA GLU A 87 -2.26 -13.07 -4.59
C GLU A 87 -3.56 -12.65 -3.88
N LYS A 88 -3.58 -12.66 -2.55
CA LYS A 88 -4.75 -12.21 -1.78
C LYS A 88 -4.95 -10.70 -1.87
N ILE A 89 -3.87 -9.94 -1.95
CA ILE A 89 -3.89 -8.49 -2.13
C ILE A 89 -4.36 -8.16 -3.54
N GLU A 90 -3.86 -8.87 -4.56
CA GLU A 90 -4.28 -8.72 -5.95
C GLU A 90 -5.77 -9.03 -6.13
N VAL A 91 -6.26 -10.12 -5.53
CA VAL A 91 -7.70 -10.45 -5.52
C VAL A 91 -8.53 -9.35 -4.86
N LEU A 92 -8.05 -8.77 -3.75
CA LEU A 92 -8.72 -7.66 -3.09
C LEU A 92 -8.74 -6.40 -3.96
N HIS A 93 -7.62 -6.09 -4.60
CA HIS A 93 -7.48 -5.00 -5.58
C HIS A 93 -8.51 -5.15 -6.71
N ASP A 94 -8.55 -6.30 -7.36
CA ASP A 94 -9.46 -6.57 -8.48
C ASP A 94 -10.93 -6.46 -8.06
N ARG A 95 -11.29 -6.99 -6.90
CA ARG A 95 -12.66 -6.92 -6.37
C ARG A 95 -13.07 -5.49 -6.00
N LEU A 96 -12.13 -4.68 -5.48
CA LEU A 96 -12.41 -3.29 -5.16
C LEU A 96 -12.62 -2.45 -6.41
N TYR A 97 -11.91 -2.73 -7.50
CA TYR A 97 -12.11 -2.06 -8.79
C TYR A 97 -13.31 -2.62 -9.58
N THR A 98 -14.39 -2.95 -8.86
CA THR A 98 -15.70 -3.26 -9.44
C THR A 98 -16.73 -2.22 -8.98
N GLY A 99 -17.96 -2.30 -9.50
CA GLY A 99 -19.06 -1.43 -9.07
C GLY A 99 -18.69 0.06 -9.07
N PRO A 100 -18.84 0.76 -7.94
CA PRO A 100 -18.64 2.21 -7.87
C PRO A 100 -17.20 2.65 -8.14
N LEU A 101 -16.21 1.77 -7.95
CA LEU A 101 -14.80 2.10 -8.14
C LEU A 101 -14.25 1.70 -9.52
N LEU A 102 -15.00 0.98 -10.34
CA LEU A 102 -14.54 0.53 -11.67
C LEU A 102 -14.04 1.68 -12.54
N GLN A 103 -14.71 2.82 -12.51
CA GLN A 103 -14.35 4.01 -13.30
C GLN A 103 -12.97 4.60 -12.95
N PHE A 104 -12.36 4.22 -11.82
CA PHE A 104 -11.06 4.70 -11.36
C PHE A 104 -9.93 3.70 -11.61
N LEU A 105 -10.24 2.55 -12.23
CA LEU A 105 -9.22 1.54 -12.56
C LEU A 105 -8.16 2.14 -13.49
N ARG A 106 -6.90 2.00 -13.10
CA ARG A 106 -5.72 2.39 -13.87
C ARG A 106 -5.26 1.22 -14.72
N THR A 107 -5.65 1.19 -16.00
CA THR A 107 -5.25 0.16 -16.97
C THR A 107 -3.88 0.38 -17.59
N ASP A 108 -3.31 1.55 -17.38
CA ASP A 108 -1.98 1.96 -17.84
C ASP A 108 -0.85 1.56 -16.86
N ILE A 109 -1.19 1.03 -15.68
CA ILE A 109 -0.25 0.62 -14.64
C ILE A 109 -0.48 -0.85 -14.30
N LEU A 110 0.60 -1.64 -14.34
CA LEU A 110 0.57 -2.99 -13.77
C LEU A 110 0.53 -2.87 -12.23
N TYR A 111 -0.47 -3.47 -11.61
CA TYR A 111 -0.57 -3.49 -10.15
C TYR A 111 0.46 -4.46 -9.57
N ILE A 112 1.32 -3.97 -8.71
CA ILE A 112 2.32 -4.73 -7.95
C ILE A 112 2.15 -4.38 -6.49
N PRO A 113 1.74 -5.30 -5.60
CA PRO A 113 1.66 -5.04 -4.17
C PRO A 113 3.03 -4.71 -3.59
N HIS A 114 3.19 -3.51 -3.02
CA HIS A 114 4.46 -3.03 -2.48
C HIS A 114 4.26 -1.96 -1.41
N VAL A 115 5.30 -1.75 -0.63
CA VAL A 115 5.46 -0.53 0.18
C VAL A 115 6.41 0.42 -0.54
N THR A 116 6.01 1.66 -0.73
CA THR A 116 6.93 2.70 -1.16
C THR A 116 7.85 3.06 -0.01
N VAL A 117 9.15 2.91 -0.22
CA VAL A 117 10.18 3.19 0.80
C VAL A 117 11.02 4.40 0.45
N GLY A 118 10.78 5.02 -0.69
CA GLY A 118 11.47 6.23 -1.09
C GLY A 118 11.01 6.80 -2.43
N ARG A 119 11.45 8.03 -2.68
CA ARG A 119 11.28 8.73 -3.95
C ARG A 119 12.49 9.60 -4.21
N LYS A 120 12.98 9.61 -5.45
CA LYS A 120 14.12 10.41 -5.89
C LYS A 120 13.70 11.44 -6.95
N SER A 121 14.61 12.32 -7.30
CA SER A 121 14.36 13.36 -8.33
C SER A 121 14.21 12.78 -9.74
N ASN A 122 14.84 11.64 -10.01
CA ASN A 122 14.80 10.95 -11.30
C ASN A 122 15.00 9.44 -11.12
N GLU A 123 14.83 8.69 -12.20
CA GLU A 123 14.92 7.24 -12.23
C GLU A 123 16.36 6.74 -12.06
N GLU A 124 17.34 7.42 -12.64
CA GLU A 124 18.76 7.03 -12.53
C GLU A 124 19.20 7.04 -11.07
N LEU A 125 18.88 8.09 -10.33
CA LEU A 125 19.20 8.21 -8.93
C LEU A 125 18.42 7.17 -8.08
N ALA A 126 17.18 6.87 -8.44
CA ALA A 126 16.42 5.83 -7.77
C ALA A 126 17.07 4.45 -7.97
N ALA A 127 17.49 4.14 -9.18
CA ALA A 127 18.17 2.88 -9.50
C ALA A 127 19.51 2.74 -8.77
N GLU A 128 20.28 3.83 -8.66
CA GLU A 128 21.54 3.87 -7.91
C GLU A 128 21.30 3.60 -6.43
N VAL A 129 20.35 4.33 -5.80
CA VAL A 129 20.00 4.16 -4.40
C VAL A 129 19.45 2.76 -4.11
N ALA A 130 18.65 2.18 -5.01
CA ALA A 130 18.15 0.82 -4.86
C ALA A 130 19.30 -0.21 -4.82
N LYS A 131 20.35 0.00 -5.62
CA LYS A 131 21.57 -0.83 -5.60
C LYS A 131 22.36 -0.64 -4.29
N ASP A 132 22.48 0.61 -3.82
CA ASP A 132 23.27 0.96 -2.64
C ASP A 132 22.66 0.41 -1.34
N ILE A 133 21.33 0.36 -1.24
CA ILE A 133 20.64 -0.25 -0.09
C ILE A 133 20.91 -1.76 -0.04
N HIS A 134 21.28 -2.37 -1.16
CA HIS A 134 21.46 -3.80 -1.30
C HIS A 134 20.25 -4.63 -0.87
N SER A 135 20.49 -5.83 -0.36
CA SER A 135 19.45 -6.67 0.22
C SER A 135 19.28 -6.36 1.72
N LEU A 136 18.05 -6.42 2.18
CA LEU A 136 17.78 -6.46 3.60
C LEU A 136 18.38 -7.75 4.19
N PRO A 137 18.89 -7.71 5.44
CA PRO A 137 19.54 -8.88 6.06
C PRO A 137 18.59 -10.06 6.22
N GLU A 138 17.28 -9.81 6.26
CA GLU A 138 16.23 -10.82 6.37
C GLU A 138 14.97 -10.36 5.61
N LYS A 139 14.13 -11.31 5.23
CA LYS A 139 12.79 -11.04 4.72
C LYS A 139 11.90 -10.54 5.86
N LEU A 140 11.13 -9.50 5.58
CA LEU A 140 10.21 -8.91 6.54
C LEU A 140 8.82 -9.53 6.37
N GLN A 141 8.18 -9.86 7.49
CA GLN A 141 6.84 -10.44 7.52
C GLN A 141 5.88 -9.47 8.23
N CYS A 142 4.67 -9.37 7.71
CA CYS A 142 3.62 -8.55 8.29
C CYS A 142 2.26 -9.26 8.17
N VAL A 143 1.31 -8.80 8.99
CA VAL A 143 -0.08 -9.24 8.94
C VAL A 143 -0.96 -8.05 8.61
N ILE A 144 -1.78 -8.19 7.58
CA ILE A 144 -2.81 -7.23 7.23
C ILE A 144 -4.11 -7.69 7.88
N ASP A 145 -4.68 -6.89 8.76
CA ASP A 145 -5.89 -7.23 9.52
C ASP A 145 -7.07 -6.30 9.24
N ARG A 146 -6.86 -5.24 8.46
CA ARG A 146 -7.90 -4.26 8.11
C ARG A 146 -7.59 -3.52 6.81
N ILE A 147 -8.64 -3.01 6.21
CA ILE A 147 -8.59 -2.12 5.05
C ILE A 147 -8.94 -0.72 5.56
N SER A 148 -8.14 0.27 5.22
CA SER A 148 -8.34 1.66 5.64
C SER A 148 -8.72 2.52 4.43
N VAL A 149 -9.68 3.41 4.61
CA VAL A 149 -9.99 4.49 3.69
C VAL A 149 -9.40 5.77 4.25
N GLU A 150 -8.49 6.34 3.50
CA GLU A 150 -7.77 7.54 3.84
C GLU A 150 -8.22 8.70 2.96
N ARG A 151 -8.23 9.88 3.53
CA ARG A 151 -8.27 11.15 2.83
C ARG A 151 -6.92 11.84 2.98
N ILE A 152 -6.36 12.26 1.86
CA ILE A 152 -5.12 13.06 1.86
C ILE A 152 -5.47 14.46 2.34
N GLY A 153 -4.86 14.89 3.43
CA GLY A 153 -5.02 16.20 4.03
C GLY A 153 -4.36 17.32 3.23
N LYS A 154 -4.49 18.55 3.69
CA LYS A 154 -4.00 19.74 2.95
C LYS A 154 -2.48 19.78 2.86
N ASN A 155 -1.78 19.22 3.84
CA ASN A 155 -0.32 19.18 3.91
C ASN A 155 0.24 17.81 3.49
N GLY A 156 -0.60 16.94 2.90
CA GLY A 156 -0.22 15.58 2.51
C GLY A 156 -0.30 14.54 3.63
N GLU A 157 -0.79 14.93 4.82
CA GLU A 157 -0.97 14.04 5.95
C GLU A 157 -2.08 13.03 5.72
N SER A 158 -1.91 11.84 6.30
CA SER A 158 -2.90 10.76 6.30
C SER A 158 -4.05 11.08 7.27
N ILE A 159 -5.27 11.08 6.78
CA ILE A 159 -6.49 11.24 7.59
C ILE A 159 -7.39 10.04 7.34
N ILE A 160 -7.49 9.14 8.32
CA ILE A 160 -8.34 7.95 8.21
C ILE A 160 -9.81 8.38 8.33
N GLU A 161 -10.61 8.08 7.31
CA GLU A 161 -12.05 8.31 7.34
C GLU A 161 -12.78 7.15 8.04
N PHE A 162 -12.42 5.92 7.71
CA PHE A 162 -12.91 4.72 8.39
C PHE A 162 -12.04 3.50 8.06
N GLU A 163 -12.25 2.43 8.82
CA GLU A 163 -11.57 1.14 8.62
C GLU A 163 -12.57 0.00 8.55
N VAL A 164 -12.22 -1.04 7.80
CA VAL A 164 -12.98 -2.30 7.70
C VAL A 164 -12.07 -3.44 8.12
N PRO A 165 -12.33 -4.10 9.26
CA PRO A 165 -11.52 -5.22 9.72
C PRO A 165 -11.71 -6.44 8.82
N LEU A 166 -10.61 -7.16 8.54
CA LEU A 166 -10.64 -8.48 7.95
C LEU A 166 -10.96 -9.52 9.03
N LYS A 167 -11.76 -10.53 8.67
CA LYS A 167 -12.13 -11.58 9.62
C LYS A 167 -10.90 -12.37 10.08
N LYS A 168 -10.94 -12.88 11.29
CA LYS A 168 -10.00 -13.94 11.68
C LYS A 168 -10.26 -15.16 10.81
N GLY A 169 -9.21 -15.72 10.25
CA GLY A 169 -9.27 -16.98 9.52
C GLY A 169 -9.61 -18.13 10.44
#